data_29fd914c0178b5da37c6f7a8f24878f2
#
_entry.id   29fd914c0178b5da37c6f7a8f24878f2
#
_cell.length_a   1.000
_cell.length_b   1.000
_cell.length_c   1.000
_cell.angle_alpha   90.00
_cell.angle_beta   90.00
_cell.angle_gamma   90.00
#
_symmetry.space_group_name_H-M   'P 1'
#
loop_
_entity.id
_entity.type
_entity.pdbx_description
1 polymer ?
#
loop_
_entity_poly.entity_id
_entity_poly.type
_entity_poly.pdbx_seq_one_letter_code
_entity_poly.pdbx_strand_id
1 'polypeptide(L)'
;FARISNLTIAAVGYTVYVGSTLESAMLREAAQIVWKAHQQGLVVVLWIYPRGKAVTDKYNAHTIAGAINVGCALGADFIKVNRPIPEDADGLKEIMAAARGSRVLFAGGESVSPRELLGNIYRDINALGLSGAALGRNIHERALPEAVALCNAVASVVYDGQSAAVAAKPLQF
;
A
#
# COMPACT_ATOMS: atom_id res chain seq x y z
N PHE A 1 5.09 20.98 7.36
CA PHE A 1 4.19 20.66 6.25
C PHE A 1 3.22 21.80 6.02
N ALA A 2 3.01 22.22 4.76
CA ALA A 2 2.16 23.37 4.41
C ALA A 2 0.67 23.02 4.63
N ARG A 3 -0.08 23.96 5.18
CA ARG A 3 -1.55 23.89 5.18
C ARG A 3 -2.04 24.20 3.76
N ILE A 4 -2.80 23.32 3.16
CA ILE A 4 -3.44 23.55 1.86
C ILE A 4 -4.87 23.97 2.11
N SER A 5 -5.14 25.28 2.03
CA SER A 5 -6.46 25.89 2.23
C SER A 5 -7.21 25.36 3.47
N ASN A 6 -8.43 24.90 3.36
CA ASN A 6 -9.25 24.40 4.46
C ASN A 6 -9.12 22.88 4.70
N LEU A 7 -8.12 22.22 4.13
CA LEU A 7 -7.89 20.79 4.30
C LEU A 7 -6.96 20.52 5.47
N THR A 8 -7.33 19.56 6.30
CA THR A 8 -6.46 19.02 7.34
C THR A 8 -5.63 17.89 6.74
N ILE A 9 -4.31 18.04 6.77
CA ILE A 9 -3.41 16.95 6.38
C ILE A 9 -3.44 15.89 7.48
N ALA A 10 -3.80 14.66 7.13
CA ALA A 10 -3.83 13.51 8.05
C ALA A 10 -2.59 12.63 7.93
N ALA A 11 -1.98 12.59 6.76
CA ALA A 11 -0.84 11.73 6.47
C ALA A 11 0.13 12.37 5.47
N VAL A 12 1.36 11.89 5.48
CA VAL A 12 2.39 12.20 4.49
C VAL A 12 2.93 10.92 3.89
N GLY A 13 3.33 10.97 2.63
CA GLY A 13 3.92 9.84 1.94
C GLY A 13 5.30 10.15 1.38
N TYR A 14 6.18 9.15 1.35
CA TYR A 14 7.50 9.26 0.74
C TYR A 14 7.90 7.94 0.07
N THR A 15 8.65 8.02 -1.02
CA THR A 15 9.10 6.84 -1.77
C THR A 15 10.56 6.53 -1.50
N VAL A 16 10.87 5.26 -1.23
CA VAL A 16 12.23 4.75 -1.08
C VAL A 16 12.47 3.62 -2.09
N TYR A 17 13.53 3.74 -2.87
CA TYR A 17 13.98 2.67 -3.78
C TYR A 17 15.19 1.95 -3.16
N VAL A 18 14.91 0.81 -2.51
CA VAL A 18 15.93 -0.06 -1.91
C VAL A 18 16.70 -0.78 -3.01
N GLY A 19 18.04 -0.74 -2.94
CA GLY A 19 18.93 -1.27 -3.98
C GLY A 19 19.30 -0.27 -5.07
N SER A 20 18.82 0.97 -4.99
CA SER A 20 19.20 2.04 -5.92
C SER A 20 20.51 2.74 -5.50
N THR A 21 21.12 3.46 -6.42
CA THR A 21 22.30 4.28 -6.13
C THR A 21 22.00 5.45 -5.17
N LEU A 22 20.74 5.80 -4.99
CA LEU A 22 20.28 6.88 -4.12
C LEU A 22 19.74 6.35 -2.77
N GLU A 23 19.80 5.04 -2.51
CA GLU A 23 19.23 4.41 -1.33
C GLU A 23 19.59 5.12 -0.03
N SER A 24 20.90 5.34 0.22
CA SER A 24 21.37 5.98 1.46
C SER A 24 20.81 7.40 1.66
N ALA A 25 20.66 8.16 0.57
CA ALA A 25 20.09 9.50 0.62
C ALA A 25 18.58 9.42 0.92
N MET A 26 17.86 8.53 0.22
CA MET A 26 16.41 8.34 0.39
C MET A 26 16.07 7.81 1.79
N LEU A 27 16.86 6.89 2.34
CA LEU A 27 16.65 6.38 3.71
C LEU A 27 16.86 7.48 4.76
N ARG A 28 17.87 8.33 4.60
CA ARG A 28 18.12 9.48 5.49
C ARG A 28 16.97 10.47 5.44
N GLU A 29 16.49 10.79 4.23
CA GLU A 29 15.37 11.71 4.04
C GLU A 29 14.07 11.13 4.58
N ALA A 30 13.80 9.85 4.34
CA ALA A 30 12.66 9.13 4.90
C ALA A 30 12.65 9.20 6.44
N ALA A 31 13.78 8.93 7.10
CA ALA A 31 13.89 9.02 8.55
C ALA A 31 13.56 10.44 9.07
N GLN A 32 14.03 11.48 8.39
CA GLN A 32 13.71 12.86 8.75
C GLN A 32 12.23 13.19 8.56
N ILE A 33 11.62 12.69 7.48
CA ILE A 33 10.18 12.88 7.20
C ILE A 33 9.34 12.18 8.25
N VAL A 34 9.65 10.91 8.58
CA VAL A 34 8.97 10.16 9.63
C VAL A 34 9.02 10.91 10.95
N TRP A 35 10.23 11.29 11.39
CA TRP A 35 10.41 12.02 12.64
C TRP A 35 9.60 13.33 12.67
N LYS A 36 9.69 14.17 11.63
CA LYS A 36 8.97 15.45 11.55
C LYS A 36 7.44 15.27 11.48
N ALA A 37 6.97 14.23 10.79
CA ALA A 37 5.54 13.93 10.67
C ALA A 37 4.97 13.51 12.03
N HIS A 38 5.63 12.61 12.72
CA HIS A 38 5.21 12.15 14.03
C HIS A 38 5.21 13.26 15.08
N GLN A 39 6.15 14.23 15.02
CA GLN A 39 6.12 15.41 15.87
C GLN A 39 4.86 16.27 15.66
N GLN A 40 4.19 16.13 14.54
CA GLN A 40 2.96 16.86 14.21
C GLN A 40 1.70 15.98 14.28
N GLY A 41 1.82 14.74 14.79
CA GLY A 41 0.71 13.79 14.87
C GLY A 41 0.21 13.28 13.52
N LEU A 42 1.06 13.34 12.48
CA LEU A 42 0.71 12.89 11.13
C LEU A 42 1.13 11.44 10.92
N VAL A 43 0.26 10.68 10.25
CA VAL A 43 0.54 9.31 9.79
C VAL A 43 1.56 9.33 8.66
N VAL A 44 2.48 8.37 8.63
CA VAL A 44 3.46 8.22 7.56
C VAL A 44 3.22 6.97 6.75
N VAL A 45 3.10 7.14 5.44
CA VAL A 45 3.03 6.06 4.45
C VAL A 45 4.34 6.03 3.67
N LEU A 46 5.15 4.97 3.82
CA LEU A 46 6.33 4.78 3.00
C LEU A 46 6.02 3.84 1.83
N TRP A 47 6.23 4.31 0.60
CA TRP A 47 6.26 3.47 -0.60
C TRP A 47 7.66 2.91 -0.72
N ILE A 48 7.87 1.64 -0.34
CA ILE A 48 9.19 1.02 -0.38
C ILE A 48 9.22 -0.03 -1.47
N TYR A 49 10.06 0.21 -2.45
CA TYR A 49 10.18 -0.67 -3.60
C TYR A 49 11.61 -1.16 -3.77
N PRO A 50 11.84 -2.48 -3.75
CA PRO A 50 13.09 -3.04 -4.23
C PRO A 50 13.27 -2.65 -5.69
N ARG A 51 14.24 -1.75 -5.96
CA ARG A 51 14.46 -1.23 -7.31
C ARG A 51 15.84 -0.62 -7.46
N GLY A 52 16.62 -1.16 -8.36
CA GLY A 52 17.95 -0.66 -8.66
C GLY A 52 18.85 -1.77 -9.19
N LYS A 53 20.12 -1.44 -9.45
CA LYS A 53 21.08 -2.40 -10.03
C LYS A 53 21.41 -3.55 -9.08
N ALA A 54 21.26 -3.36 -7.78
CA ALA A 54 21.51 -4.39 -6.76
C ALA A 54 20.34 -5.36 -6.57
N VAL A 55 19.18 -5.10 -7.18
CA VAL A 55 17.97 -5.92 -7.04
C VAL A 55 17.85 -6.83 -8.27
N THR A 56 18.01 -8.13 -8.05
CA THR A 56 17.88 -9.15 -9.11
C THR A 56 16.43 -9.48 -9.41
N ASP A 57 15.60 -9.56 -8.36
CA ASP A 57 14.15 -9.80 -8.48
C ASP A 57 13.36 -8.92 -7.49
N LYS A 58 12.70 -7.92 -8.04
CA LYS A 58 11.90 -6.95 -7.29
C LYS A 58 10.54 -7.48 -6.82
N TYR A 59 10.13 -8.63 -7.31
CA TYR A 59 8.86 -9.28 -6.97
C TYR A 59 9.04 -10.51 -6.08
N ASN A 60 10.27 -10.90 -5.81
CA ASN A 60 10.56 -11.99 -4.89
C ASN A 60 10.08 -11.65 -3.47
N ALA A 61 9.36 -12.59 -2.82
CA ALA A 61 8.76 -12.38 -1.50
C ALA A 61 9.79 -12.01 -0.42
N HIS A 62 10.94 -12.68 -0.40
CA HIS A 62 12.02 -12.39 0.55
C HIS A 62 12.58 -10.97 0.36
N THR A 63 12.77 -10.54 -0.89
CA THR A 63 13.21 -9.18 -1.21
C THR A 63 12.18 -8.13 -0.76
N ILE A 64 10.90 -8.40 -0.94
CA ILE A 64 9.80 -7.54 -0.48
C ILE A 64 9.74 -7.51 1.05
N ALA A 65 9.87 -8.65 1.73
CA ALA A 65 9.94 -8.73 3.18
C ALA A 65 11.11 -7.90 3.75
N GLY A 66 12.27 -7.96 3.10
CA GLY A 66 13.41 -7.09 3.43
C GLY A 66 13.09 -5.61 3.32
N ALA A 67 12.41 -5.20 2.25
CA ALA A 67 11.96 -3.81 2.07
C ALA A 67 10.96 -3.37 3.16
N ILE A 68 10.04 -4.26 3.56
CA ILE A 68 9.11 -4.00 4.67
C ILE A 68 9.86 -3.80 5.99
N ASN A 69 10.84 -4.66 6.29
CA ASN A 69 11.68 -4.50 7.48
C ASN A 69 12.37 -3.13 7.53
N VAL A 70 12.86 -2.64 6.39
CA VAL A 70 13.44 -1.29 6.30
C VAL A 70 12.39 -0.22 6.66
N GLY A 71 11.17 -0.33 6.14
CA GLY A 71 10.08 0.59 6.46
C GLY A 71 9.70 0.59 7.93
N CYS A 72 9.64 -0.60 8.54
CA CYS A 72 9.41 -0.76 9.98
C CYS A 72 10.51 -0.12 10.81
N ALA A 73 11.77 -0.33 10.43
CA ALA A 73 12.93 0.24 11.12
C ALA A 73 12.96 1.78 11.04
N LEU A 74 12.44 2.36 9.95
CA LEU A 74 12.28 3.80 9.79
C LEU A 74 11.10 4.36 10.60
N GLY A 75 10.20 3.52 11.12
CA GLY A 75 9.03 3.92 11.89
C GLY A 75 7.80 4.28 11.05
N ALA A 76 7.66 3.74 9.85
CA ALA A 76 6.47 3.95 9.04
C ALA A 76 5.21 3.36 9.68
N ASP A 77 4.10 4.10 9.67
CA ASP A 77 2.79 3.59 10.11
C ASP A 77 2.19 2.63 9.06
N PHE A 78 2.34 2.99 7.78
CA PHE A 78 1.93 2.18 6.64
C PHE A 78 3.10 1.98 5.68
N ILE A 79 3.22 0.77 5.17
CA ILE A 79 4.22 0.42 4.17
C ILE A 79 3.50 -0.11 2.93
N LYS A 80 3.73 0.56 1.81
CA LYS A 80 3.21 0.13 0.51
C LYS A 80 4.32 -0.53 -0.30
N VAL A 81 4.09 -1.77 -0.71
CA VAL A 81 5.02 -2.58 -1.51
C VAL A 81 4.34 -3.18 -2.74
N ASN A 82 5.14 -3.73 -3.63
CA ASN A 82 4.61 -4.55 -4.71
C ASN A 82 4.04 -5.86 -4.16
N ARG A 83 3.08 -6.44 -4.88
CA ARG A 83 2.64 -7.81 -4.66
C ARG A 83 3.74 -8.77 -5.11
N PRO A 84 4.03 -9.86 -4.38
CA PRO A 84 5.04 -10.83 -4.79
C PRO A 84 4.60 -11.63 -6.03
N ILE A 85 5.59 -12.13 -6.77
CA ILE A 85 5.38 -13.03 -7.90
C ILE A 85 6.46 -14.13 -7.83
N PRO A 86 6.10 -15.41 -7.70
CA PRO A 86 4.73 -15.92 -7.52
C PRO A 86 4.11 -15.48 -6.19
N GLU A 87 2.77 -15.46 -6.15
CA GLU A 87 2.02 -15.24 -4.92
C GLU A 87 1.72 -16.59 -4.28
N ASP A 88 2.61 -17.05 -3.43
CA ASP A 88 2.45 -18.30 -2.67
C ASP A 88 2.28 -18.03 -1.18
N ALA A 89 1.76 -19.06 -0.46
CA ALA A 89 1.40 -18.91 0.95
C ALA A 89 2.60 -18.64 1.87
N ASP A 90 3.76 -19.20 1.57
CA ASP A 90 4.94 -19.06 2.42
C ASP A 90 5.59 -17.69 2.23
N GLY A 91 5.69 -17.22 0.99
CA GLY A 91 6.14 -15.87 0.70
C GLY A 91 5.23 -14.80 1.30
N LEU A 92 3.91 -14.99 1.27
CA LEU A 92 2.95 -14.08 1.91
C LEU A 92 3.09 -14.08 3.43
N LYS A 93 3.31 -15.24 4.07
CA LYS A 93 3.60 -15.33 5.51
C LYS A 93 4.89 -14.59 5.88
N GLU A 94 5.94 -14.75 5.08
CA GLU A 94 7.21 -14.04 5.29
C GLU A 94 7.02 -12.52 5.23
N ILE A 95 6.31 -12.03 4.21
CA ILE A 95 5.96 -10.62 4.05
C ILE A 95 5.22 -10.08 5.28
N MET A 96 4.20 -10.78 5.74
CA MET A 96 3.41 -10.35 6.89
C MET A 96 4.20 -10.43 8.20
N ALA A 97 5.06 -11.44 8.36
CA ALA A 97 5.94 -11.56 9.52
C ALA A 97 6.98 -10.42 9.60
N ALA A 98 7.38 -9.87 8.46
CA ALA A 98 8.29 -8.72 8.40
C ALA A 98 7.65 -7.40 8.87
N ALA A 99 6.33 -7.31 8.90
CA ALA A 99 5.59 -6.06 9.11
C ALA A 99 5.57 -5.53 10.56
N ARG A 100 6.13 -6.21 11.52
CA ARG A 100 6.40 -5.91 12.96
C ARG A 100 5.83 -4.61 13.54
N GLY A 101 4.52 -4.36 13.37
CA GLY A 101 3.86 -3.18 13.91
C GLY A 101 3.50 -2.09 12.89
N SER A 102 4.07 -2.10 11.70
CA SER A 102 3.58 -1.30 10.58
C SER A 102 2.46 -2.03 9.85
N ARG A 103 1.58 -1.27 9.22
CA ARG A 103 0.49 -1.81 8.40
C ARG A 103 0.93 -1.93 6.95
N VAL A 104 0.68 -3.08 6.33
CA VAL A 104 1.09 -3.33 4.93
C VAL A 104 -0.06 -3.12 3.97
N LEU A 105 0.27 -2.49 2.83
CA LEU A 105 -0.61 -2.29 1.68
C LEU A 105 0.09 -2.82 0.43
N PHE A 106 -0.60 -3.59 -0.39
CA PHE A 106 -0.10 -3.88 -1.72
C PHE A 106 -0.44 -2.77 -2.72
N ALA A 107 0.49 -2.52 -3.62
CA ALA A 107 0.24 -1.65 -4.77
C ALA A 107 -0.86 -2.28 -5.64
N GLY A 108 -1.81 -1.46 -6.09
CA GLY A 108 -3.00 -1.90 -6.82
C GLY A 108 -2.77 -2.50 -8.22
N GLY A 109 -1.53 -2.52 -8.71
CA GLY A 109 -1.20 -3.17 -9.97
C GLY A 109 -1.85 -2.52 -11.21
N GLU A 110 -2.12 -3.34 -12.23
CA GLU A 110 -2.84 -2.94 -13.44
C GLU A 110 -4.34 -2.81 -13.19
N SER A 111 -5.05 -2.16 -14.12
CA SER A 111 -6.49 -2.03 -14.05
C SER A 111 -7.15 -3.39 -14.32
N VAL A 112 -8.07 -3.77 -13.45
CA VAL A 112 -8.82 -5.03 -13.52
C VAL A 112 -10.33 -4.74 -13.42
N SER A 113 -11.17 -5.75 -13.60
CA SER A 113 -12.61 -5.57 -13.42
C SER A 113 -12.94 -5.19 -11.96
N PRO A 114 -14.02 -4.41 -11.73
CA PRO A 114 -14.44 -4.05 -10.37
C PRO A 114 -14.65 -5.26 -9.45
N ARG A 115 -15.23 -6.32 -9.97
CA ARG A 115 -15.48 -7.57 -9.22
C ARG A 115 -14.18 -8.25 -8.81
N GLU A 116 -13.22 -8.32 -9.70
CA GLU A 116 -11.90 -8.89 -9.43
C GLU A 116 -11.15 -8.03 -8.41
N LEU A 117 -11.16 -6.70 -8.57
CA LEU A 117 -10.55 -5.78 -7.62
C LEU A 117 -11.09 -5.98 -6.21
N LEU A 118 -12.41 -5.97 -6.04
CA LEU A 118 -13.06 -6.16 -4.73
C LEU A 118 -12.77 -7.55 -4.15
N GLY A 119 -12.72 -8.58 -5.00
CA GLY A 119 -12.34 -9.94 -4.59
C GLY A 119 -10.91 -10.00 -4.06
N ASN A 120 -9.96 -9.36 -4.76
CA ASN A 120 -8.57 -9.28 -4.35
C ASN A 120 -8.42 -8.52 -3.02
N ILE A 121 -9.06 -7.36 -2.87
CA ILE A 121 -9.01 -6.57 -1.64
C ILE A 121 -9.61 -7.36 -0.46
N TYR A 122 -10.77 -7.99 -0.65
CA TYR A 122 -11.40 -8.79 0.39
C TYR A 122 -10.51 -9.95 0.86
N ARG A 123 -9.91 -10.68 -0.09
CA ARG A 123 -8.95 -11.75 0.20
C ARG A 123 -7.74 -11.22 0.95
N ASP A 124 -7.15 -10.12 0.49
CA ASP A 124 -5.95 -9.52 1.06
C ASP A 124 -6.17 -9.12 2.53
N ILE A 125 -7.32 -8.56 2.86
CA ILE A 125 -7.65 -8.17 4.23
C ILE A 125 -7.94 -9.42 5.09
N ASN A 126 -8.80 -10.31 4.62
CA ASN A 126 -9.33 -11.39 5.48
C ASN A 126 -8.40 -12.61 5.56
N ALA A 127 -7.66 -12.93 4.50
CA ALA A 127 -6.77 -14.07 4.46
C ALA A 127 -5.33 -13.74 4.81
N LEU A 128 -4.86 -12.52 4.48
CA LEU A 128 -3.48 -12.12 4.66
C LEU A 128 -3.27 -11.08 5.78
N GLY A 129 -4.35 -10.47 6.29
CA GLY A 129 -4.25 -9.46 7.34
C GLY A 129 -3.72 -8.10 6.87
N LEU A 130 -3.80 -7.81 5.57
CA LEU A 130 -3.47 -6.49 5.05
C LEU A 130 -4.43 -5.43 5.59
N SER A 131 -3.98 -4.20 5.69
CA SER A 131 -4.73 -3.13 6.35
C SER A 131 -5.58 -2.29 5.39
N GLY A 132 -5.71 -2.70 4.15
CA GLY A 132 -6.48 -1.99 3.12
C GLY A 132 -5.86 -2.11 1.73
N ALA A 133 -6.20 -1.16 0.87
CA ALA A 133 -5.74 -1.14 -0.52
C ALA A 133 -5.22 0.25 -0.92
N ALA A 134 -4.24 0.28 -1.82
CA ALA A 134 -3.69 1.51 -2.39
C ALA A 134 -3.91 1.51 -3.91
N LEU A 135 -4.98 2.14 -4.34
CA LEU A 135 -5.49 2.10 -5.69
C LEU A 135 -5.08 3.35 -6.48
N GLY A 136 -4.68 3.17 -7.73
CA GLY A 136 -4.38 4.23 -8.67
C GLY A 136 -5.19 4.03 -9.95
N ARG A 137 -4.60 3.35 -10.93
CA ARG A 137 -5.20 3.11 -12.26
C ARG A 137 -6.63 2.59 -12.22
N ASN A 138 -6.92 1.65 -11.33
CA ASN A 138 -8.26 1.11 -11.13
C ASN A 138 -9.34 2.18 -10.85
N ILE A 139 -8.94 3.36 -10.37
CA ILE A 139 -9.85 4.47 -10.10
C ILE A 139 -9.72 5.57 -11.16
N HIS A 140 -8.49 6.04 -11.43
CA HIS A 140 -8.25 7.21 -12.26
C HIS A 140 -8.54 7.01 -13.76
N GLU A 141 -8.56 5.77 -14.23
CA GLU A 141 -8.88 5.42 -15.62
C GLU A 141 -10.39 5.27 -15.88
N ARG A 142 -11.24 5.55 -14.86
CA ARG A 142 -12.72 5.43 -14.97
C ARG A 142 -13.39 6.79 -15.08
N ALA A 143 -14.59 6.82 -15.66
CA ALA A 143 -15.47 7.99 -15.58
C ALA A 143 -15.77 8.31 -14.11
N LEU A 144 -15.92 9.61 -13.78
CA LEU A 144 -16.07 10.05 -12.40
C LEU A 144 -17.20 9.33 -11.62
N PRO A 145 -18.42 9.12 -12.18
CA PRO A 145 -19.48 8.39 -11.46
C PRO A 145 -19.07 6.95 -11.14
N GLU A 146 -18.41 6.25 -12.06
CA GLU A 146 -17.91 4.88 -11.85
C GLU A 146 -16.79 4.84 -10.81
N ALA A 147 -15.86 5.80 -10.88
CA ALA A 147 -14.77 5.93 -9.91
C ALA A 147 -15.32 6.13 -8.48
N VAL A 148 -16.31 7.00 -8.32
CA VAL A 148 -16.99 7.25 -7.02
C VAL A 148 -17.70 5.99 -6.53
N ALA A 149 -18.47 5.33 -7.39
CA ALA A 149 -19.17 4.09 -7.02
C ALA A 149 -18.18 2.98 -6.61
N LEU A 150 -17.08 2.83 -7.34
CA LEU A 150 -16.05 1.85 -7.01
C LEU A 150 -15.32 2.21 -5.71
N CYS A 151 -15.01 3.47 -5.44
CA CYS A 151 -14.45 3.91 -4.17
C CYS A 151 -15.37 3.57 -3.00
N ASN A 152 -16.68 3.80 -3.13
CA ASN A 152 -17.65 3.44 -2.10
C ASN A 152 -17.71 1.93 -1.87
N ALA A 153 -17.67 1.13 -2.94
CA ALA A 153 -17.64 -0.33 -2.83
C ALA A 153 -16.35 -0.82 -2.14
N VAL A 154 -15.19 -0.23 -2.47
CA VAL A 154 -13.93 -0.51 -1.78
C VAL A 154 -14.00 -0.13 -0.30
N ALA A 155 -14.57 1.03 0.02
CA ALA A 155 -14.76 1.48 1.40
C ALA A 155 -15.63 0.49 2.20
N SER A 156 -16.70 -0.03 1.60
CA SER A 156 -17.55 -1.04 2.24
C SER A 156 -16.81 -2.35 2.54
N VAL A 157 -15.87 -2.75 1.67
CA VAL A 157 -15.03 -3.93 1.95
C VAL A 157 -14.03 -3.62 3.06
N VAL A 158 -13.36 -2.47 3.00
CA VAL A 158 -12.24 -2.13 3.90
C VAL A 158 -12.74 -1.75 5.30
N TYR A 159 -13.78 -0.93 5.41
CA TYR A 159 -14.23 -0.38 6.69
C TYR A 159 -15.41 -1.14 7.30
N ASP A 160 -16.33 -1.62 6.47
CA ASP A 160 -17.55 -2.28 6.94
C ASP A 160 -17.42 -3.81 6.94
N GLY A 161 -16.31 -4.36 6.41
CA GLY A 161 -16.07 -5.81 6.33
C GLY A 161 -17.02 -6.55 5.38
N GLN A 162 -17.68 -5.84 4.46
CA GLN A 162 -18.60 -6.48 3.52
C GLN A 162 -17.86 -7.42 2.57
N SER A 163 -18.53 -8.53 2.22
CA SER A 163 -17.99 -9.42 1.20
C SER A 163 -17.91 -8.72 -0.16
N ALA A 164 -16.94 -9.09 -0.99
CA ALA A 164 -16.77 -8.55 -2.33
C ALA A 164 -18.05 -8.66 -3.18
N ALA A 165 -18.80 -9.76 -3.02
CA ALA A 165 -20.07 -9.97 -3.73
C ALA A 165 -21.18 -8.99 -3.32
N VAL A 166 -21.24 -8.60 -2.05
CA VAL A 166 -22.18 -7.61 -1.53
C VAL A 166 -21.79 -6.21 -1.98
N ALA A 167 -20.53 -5.85 -1.81
CA ALA A 167 -20.00 -4.55 -2.20
C ALA A 167 -20.08 -4.28 -3.72
N ALA A 168 -20.04 -5.33 -4.54
CA ALA A 168 -20.18 -5.22 -5.99
C ALA A 168 -21.62 -5.01 -6.49
N LYS A 169 -22.67 -5.26 -5.69
CA LYS A 169 -24.07 -5.17 -6.13
C LYS A 169 -24.48 -3.80 -6.68
N PRO A 170 -24.04 -2.66 -6.11
CA PRO A 170 -24.40 -1.35 -6.64
C PRO A 170 -23.69 -0.99 -7.95
N LEU A 171 -22.64 -1.72 -8.33
CA LEU A 171 -21.85 -1.43 -9.54
C LEU A 171 -22.59 -1.96 -10.77
N GLN A 172 -22.98 -1.06 -11.66
CA GLN A 172 -23.73 -1.36 -12.87
C GLN A 172 -22.88 -1.34 -14.14
N PHE A 173 -21.54 -1.39 -13.99
CA PHE A 173 -20.56 -1.29 -15.07
C PHE A 173 -19.47 -2.36 -14.95
#